data_1a78fa3a8bbdc5c296dbf35c60e14911
#
_entry.id   1a78fa3a8bbdc5c296dbf35c60e14911
#
_cell.length_a   1.000
_cell.length_b   1.000
_cell.length_c   1.000
_cell.angle_alpha   90.00
_cell.angle_beta   90.00
_cell.angle_gamma   90.00
#
_symmetry.space_group_name_H-M   'P 1'
#
loop_
_entity.id
_entity.type
_entity.pdbx_description
1 polymer ?
#
loop_
_entity_poly.entity_id
_entity_poly.type
_entity_poly.pdbx_seq_one_letter_code
_entity_poly.pdbx_strand_id
1 'polypeptide(L)'
;MPSINYNPAGIIALQNFNLAQTNLSKTQSQIATGKRVQSAQDDPAALATSQRLTAQKNGVGVGIENSRAADKLLSTADKALSNMQDILQSMRQLAVKASNDATTDADRLNYQKQVDDYRKELDRIARDTRYKERHLLNGDIKSSAALKNAAGTILTNIGVNESTLQ
;
A
#
# COMPACT_ATOMS: atom_id res chain seq x y z
N MET A 1 9.62 81.12 -9.28
CA MET A 1 10.11 79.77 -8.92
C MET A 1 8.91 78.90 -8.72
N PRO A 2 8.73 77.75 -9.44
CA PRO A 2 7.59 76.88 -9.20
C PRO A 2 7.81 76.20 -7.84
N SER A 3 6.97 76.46 -6.87
CA SER A 3 6.91 75.76 -5.62
C SER A 3 6.29 74.35 -5.90
N ILE A 4 7.08 73.36 -5.92
CA ILE A 4 6.60 72.02 -5.94
C ILE A 4 5.89 71.76 -4.59
N ASN A 5 4.56 71.68 -4.59
CA ASN A 5 3.78 71.34 -3.41
C ASN A 5 4.02 69.87 -3.09
N TYR A 6 5.10 69.59 -2.36
CA TYR A 6 5.39 68.26 -1.80
C TYR A 6 4.46 68.04 -0.62
N ASN A 7 3.48 67.12 -0.81
CA ASN A 7 2.56 66.78 0.28
C ASN A 7 2.98 65.40 0.86
N PRO A 8 3.79 65.38 1.91
CA PRO A 8 4.26 64.13 2.50
C PRO A 8 3.11 63.29 3.10
N ALA A 9 2.04 63.95 3.58
CA ALA A 9 0.88 63.22 4.11
C ALA A 9 0.12 62.48 3.02
N GLY A 10 0.04 62.98 1.79
CA GLY A 10 -0.55 62.32 0.65
C GLY A 10 0.25 61.10 0.20
N ILE A 11 1.58 61.19 0.24
CA ILE A 11 2.45 60.05 -0.08
C ILE A 11 2.32 58.92 0.95
N ILE A 12 2.29 59.27 2.24
CA ILE A 12 2.08 58.30 3.32
C ILE A 12 0.70 57.63 3.21
N ALA A 13 -0.34 58.40 2.90
CA ALA A 13 -1.69 57.89 2.68
C ALA A 13 -1.73 56.89 1.50
N LEU A 14 -1.04 57.20 0.39
CA LEU A 14 -0.94 56.30 -0.77
C LEU A 14 -0.17 55.03 -0.46
N GLN A 15 0.93 55.12 0.30
CA GLN A 15 1.67 53.93 0.76
C GLN A 15 0.81 53.02 1.64
N ASN A 16 0.08 53.60 2.61
CA ASN A 16 -0.81 52.83 3.47
C ASN A 16 -1.95 52.20 2.68
N PHE A 17 -2.51 52.87 1.69
CA PHE A 17 -3.51 52.29 0.79
C PHE A 17 -2.96 51.10 0.01
N ASN A 18 -1.77 51.22 -0.58
CA ASN A 18 -1.14 50.12 -1.31
C ASN A 18 -0.82 48.90 -0.40
N LEU A 19 -0.38 49.15 0.84
CA LEU A 19 -0.19 48.10 1.84
C LEU A 19 -1.49 47.41 2.21
N ALA A 20 -2.57 48.17 2.42
CA ALA A 20 -3.90 47.64 2.71
C ALA A 20 -4.43 46.79 1.55
N GLN A 21 -4.25 47.21 0.31
CA GLN A 21 -4.62 46.49 -0.90
C GLN A 21 -3.87 45.17 -1.02
N THR A 22 -2.54 45.19 -0.76
CA THR A 22 -1.70 43.98 -0.80
C THR A 22 -2.13 42.97 0.29
N ASN A 23 -2.38 43.43 1.51
CA ASN A 23 -2.84 42.63 2.62
C ASN A 23 -4.23 42.01 2.34
N LEU A 24 -5.13 42.81 1.74
CA LEU A 24 -6.46 42.33 1.35
C LEU A 24 -6.36 41.20 0.31
N SER A 25 -5.56 41.40 -0.74
CA SER A 25 -5.33 40.42 -1.80
C SER A 25 -4.74 39.10 -1.21
N LYS A 26 -3.76 39.21 -0.30
CA LYS A 26 -3.16 38.07 0.39
C LYS A 26 -4.19 37.31 1.23
N THR A 27 -4.98 38.04 2.03
CA THR A 27 -6.02 37.40 2.87
C THR A 27 -7.09 36.74 2.03
N GLN A 28 -7.49 37.35 0.93
CA GLN A 28 -8.44 36.79 -0.04
C GLN A 28 -7.92 35.49 -0.65
N SER A 29 -6.63 35.45 -1.02
CA SER A 29 -5.98 34.21 -1.52
C SER A 29 -5.91 33.12 -0.46
N GLN A 30 -5.60 33.47 0.80
CA GLN A 30 -5.59 32.55 1.92
C GLN A 30 -6.97 31.92 2.18
N ILE A 31 -8.03 32.74 2.12
CA ILE A 31 -9.41 32.26 2.27
C ILE A 31 -9.80 31.35 1.10
N ALA A 32 -9.49 31.74 -0.13
CA ALA A 32 -9.83 30.99 -1.33
C ALA A 32 -9.14 29.62 -1.37
N THR A 33 -7.89 29.52 -0.89
CA THR A 33 -7.12 28.28 -0.87
C THR A 33 -7.29 27.47 0.42
N GLY A 34 -7.83 28.07 1.48
CA GLY A 34 -7.92 27.47 2.81
C GLY A 34 -6.55 27.25 3.49
N LYS A 35 -5.48 27.87 2.97
CA LYS A 35 -4.12 27.72 3.47
C LYS A 35 -3.60 29.04 4.03
N ARG A 36 -3.17 29.03 5.29
CA ARG A 36 -2.56 30.19 5.95
C ARG A 36 -1.19 30.55 5.35
N VAL A 37 -0.39 29.54 4.98
CA VAL A 37 0.94 29.67 4.38
C VAL A 37 0.88 29.16 2.95
N GLN A 38 1.16 30.00 1.99
CA GLN A 38 1.11 29.67 0.56
C GLN A 38 2.49 29.66 -0.08
N SER A 39 3.39 30.50 0.40
CA SER A 39 4.73 30.69 -0.15
C SER A 39 5.80 30.63 0.94
N ALA A 40 7.05 30.42 0.51
CA ALA A 40 8.21 30.47 1.40
C ALA A 40 8.44 31.89 1.99
N GLN A 41 7.89 32.94 1.35
CA GLN A 41 7.94 34.31 1.86
C GLN A 41 7.04 34.54 3.07
N ASP A 42 5.94 33.74 3.19
CA ASP A 42 5.01 33.87 4.30
C ASP A 42 5.58 33.28 5.60
N ASP A 43 6.06 32.05 5.51
CA ASP A 43 6.67 31.33 6.64
C ASP A 43 7.43 30.10 6.08
N PRO A 44 8.76 30.18 5.91
CA PRO A 44 9.55 29.07 5.37
C PRO A 44 9.57 27.84 6.29
N ALA A 45 9.54 28.03 7.61
CA ALA A 45 9.58 26.94 8.57
C ALA A 45 8.24 26.17 8.59
N ALA A 46 7.12 26.89 8.57
CA ALA A 46 5.80 26.28 8.50
C ALA A 46 5.58 25.58 7.16
N LEU A 47 6.06 26.16 6.04
CA LEU A 47 5.97 25.52 4.73
C LEU A 47 6.76 24.22 4.68
N ALA A 48 8.01 24.21 5.14
CA ALA A 48 8.84 23.00 5.19
C ALA A 48 8.19 21.91 6.06
N THR A 49 7.64 22.29 7.22
CA THR A 49 6.93 21.36 8.10
C THR A 49 5.67 20.79 7.43
N SER A 50 4.89 21.63 6.74
CA SER A 50 3.69 21.20 6.01
C SER A 50 4.03 20.23 4.88
N GLN A 51 5.12 20.49 4.13
CA GLN A 51 5.58 19.58 3.07
C GLN A 51 6.02 18.22 3.64
N ARG A 52 6.77 18.21 4.76
CA ARG A 52 7.19 16.99 5.43
C ARG A 52 5.99 16.18 5.93
N LEU A 53 5.01 16.84 6.57
CA LEU A 53 3.78 16.19 7.02
C LEU A 53 2.95 15.64 5.85
N THR A 54 2.91 16.36 4.74
CA THR A 54 2.24 15.90 3.52
C THR A 54 2.93 14.64 2.95
N ALA A 55 4.26 14.63 2.89
CA ALA A 55 5.02 13.46 2.48
C ALA A 55 4.78 12.27 3.41
N GLN A 56 4.78 12.50 4.73
CA GLN A 56 4.46 11.49 5.73
C GLN A 56 3.04 10.94 5.56
N LYS A 57 2.04 11.82 5.39
CA LYS A 57 0.64 11.43 5.13
C LYS A 57 0.53 10.54 3.89
N ASN A 58 1.19 10.92 2.80
CA ASN A 58 1.20 10.14 1.57
C ASN A 58 1.87 8.78 1.77
N GLY A 59 2.99 8.73 2.49
CA GLY A 59 3.67 7.48 2.84
C GLY A 59 2.79 6.54 3.66
N VAL A 60 2.11 7.06 4.68
CA VAL A 60 1.13 6.28 5.47
C VAL A 60 -0.03 5.80 4.59
N GLY A 61 -0.52 6.64 3.69
CA GLY A 61 -1.56 6.24 2.72
C GLY A 61 -1.15 5.03 1.89
N VAL A 62 0.05 5.07 1.30
CA VAL A 62 0.61 3.93 0.55
C VAL A 62 0.81 2.71 1.45
N GLY A 63 1.24 2.90 2.71
CA GLY A 63 1.36 1.82 3.69
C GLY A 63 0.02 1.11 3.95
N ILE A 64 -1.06 1.85 4.09
CA ILE A 64 -2.41 1.30 4.25
C ILE A 64 -2.85 0.53 3.01
N GLU A 65 -2.59 1.05 1.81
CA GLU A 65 -2.92 0.35 0.56
C GLU A 65 -2.13 -0.98 0.43
N ASN A 66 -0.85 -0.97 0.79
CA ASN A 66 -0.02 -2.16 0.79
C ASN A 66 -0.53 -3.19 1.82
N SER A 67 -0.95 -2.76 3.01
CA SER A 67 -1.54 -3.65 4.01
C SER A 67 -2.83 -4.29 3.51
N ARG A 68 -3.71 -3.50 2.88
CA ARG A 68 -4.94 -4.03 2.26
C ARG A 68 -4.66 -5.02 1.12
N ALA A 69 -3.59 -4.78 0.35
CA ALA A 69 -3.19 -5.72 -0.69
C ALA A 69 -2.66 -7.04 -0.10
N ALA A 70 -1.90 -6.97 1.01
CA ALA A 70 -1.45 -8.13 1.76
C ALA A 70 -2.61 -8.94 2.35
N ASP A 71 -3.61 -8.28 2.94
CA ASP A 71 -4.81 -8.93 3.45
C ASP A 71 -5.56 -9.72 2.35
N LYS A 72 -5.70 -9.12 1.17
CA LYS A 72 -6.32 -9.81 0.03
C LYS A 72 -5.50 -11.02 -0.44
N LEU A 73 -4.18 -10.91 -0.45
CA LEU A 73 -3.28 -12.00 -0.79
C LEU A 73 -3.43 -13.15 0.21
N LEU A 74 -3.39 -12.84 1.52
CA LEU A 74 -3.54 -13.83 2.59
C LEU A 74 -4.92 -14.48 2.54
N SER A 75 -5.99 -13.71 2.34
CA SER A 75 -7.35 -14.25 2.18
C SER A 75 -7.48 -15.19 0.98
N THR A 76 -6.77 -14.94 -0.11
CA THR A 76 -6.75 -15.84 -1.27
C THR A 76 -6.01 -17.14 -0.94
N ALA A 77 -4.88 -17.06 -0.24
CA ALA A 77 -4.14 -18.23 0.20
C ALA A 77 -4.92 -19.07 1.23
N ASP A 78 -5.57 -18.41 2.19
CA ASP A 78 -6.38 -19.07 3.22
C ASP A 78 -7.55 -19.85 2.63
N LYS A 79 -8.28 -19.26 1.68
CA LYS A 79 -9.34 -19.97 0.95
C LYS A 79 -8.84 -21.20 0.21
N ALA A 80 -7.69 -21.10 -0.45
CA ALA A 80 -7.10 -22.22 -1.16
C ALA A 80 -6.68 -23.32 -0.19
N LEU A 81 -6.07 -22.97 0.95
CA LEU A 81 -5.69 -23.93 1.99
C LEU A 81 -6.91 -24.59 2.64
N SER A 82 -7.99 -23.85 2.87
CA SER A 82 -9.27 -24.41 3.35
C SER A 82 -9.83 -25.46 2.38
N ASN A 83 -9.85 -25.16 1.08
CA ASN A 83 -10.29 -26.12 0.06
C ASN A 83 -9.40 -27.37 0.02
N MET A 84 -8.07 -27.22 0.15
CA MET A 84 -7.14 -28.34 0.22
C MET A 84 -7.38 -29.19 1.47
N GLN A 85 -7.71 -28.57 2.61
CA GLN A 85 -8.04 -29.27 3.84
C GLN A 85 -9.31 -30.13 3.69
N ASP A 86 -10.35 -29.61 3.03
CA ASP A 86 -11.59 -30.35 2.77
C ASP A 86 -11.34 -31.57 1.86
N ILE A 87 -10.49 -31.41 0.85
CA ILE A 87 -10.07 -32.52 -0.02
C ILE A 87 -9.30 -33.57 0.78
N LEU A 88 -8.34 -33.15 1.62
CA LEU A 88 -7.57 -34.07 2.48
C LEU A 88 -8.46 -34.81 3.46
N GLN A 89 -9.49 -34.18 4.02
CA GLN A 89 -10.48 -34.84 4.85
C GLN A 89 -11.26 -35.91 4.06
N SER A 90 -11.66 -35.59 2.83
CA SER A 90 -12.34 -36.51 1.93
C SER A 90 -11.45 -37.72 1.58
N MET A 91 -10.17 -37.48 1.27
CA MET A 91 -9.19 -38.55 1.04
C MET A 91 -9.01 -39.43 2.28
N ARG A 92 -8.94 -38.84 3.47
CA ARG A 92 -8.87 -39.60 4.74
C ARG A 92 -10.10 -40.47 4.94
N GLN A 93 -11.30 -39.96 4.65
CA GLN A 93 -12.53 -40.76 4.73
C GLN A 93 -12.52 -41.96 3.78
N LEU A 94 -12.05 -41.75 2.54
CA LEU A 94 -11.90 -42.85 1.57
C LEU A 94 -10.87 -43.89 2.04
N ALA A 95 -9.76 -43.46 2.61
CA ALA A 95 -8.76 -44.36 3.16
C ALA A 95 -9.32 -45.20 4.33
N VAL A 96 -10.09 -44.60 5.22
CA VAL A 96 -10.78 -45.32 6.32
C VAL A 96 -11.82 -46.31 5.77
N LYS A 97 -12.58 -45.95 4.73
CA LYS A 97 -13.51 -46.84 4.07
C LYS A 97 -12.79 -48.03 3.41
N ALA A 98 -11.65 -47.78 2.75
CA ALA A 98 -10.85 -48.81 2.09
C ALA A 98 -10.19 -49.76 3.08
N SER A 99 -9.92 -49.35 4.32
CA SER A 99 -9.32 -50.18 5.38
C SER A 99 -10.32 -51.14 6.04
N ASN A 100 -11.60 -51.08 5.71
CA ASN A 100 -12.62 -51.98 6.24
C ASN A 100 -12.51 -53.37 5.56
N ASP A 101 -12.48 -54.42 6.33
CA ASP A 101 -12.38 -55.83 5.84
C ASP A 101 -13.60 -56.24 5.01
N ALA A 102 -14.75 -55.61 5.20
CA ALA A 102 -15.95 -55.87 4.39
C ALA A 102 -15.90 -55.26 3.00
N THR A 103 -14.88 -54.45 2.67
CA THR A 103 -14.74 -53.75 1.37
C THR A 103 -14.13 -54.70 0.34
N THR A 104 -14.80 -54.85 -0.82
CA THR A 104 -14.30 -55.67 -1.92
C THR A 104 -13.08 -55.06 -2.62
N ASP A 105 -12.26 -55.86 -3.29
CA ASP A 105 -11.12 -55.35 -4.06
C ASP A 105 -11.54 -54.40 -5.18
N ALA A 106 -12.71 -54.63 -5.77
CA ALA A 106 -13.29 -53.74 -6.78
C ALA A 106 -13.63 -52.34 -6.21
N ASP A 107 -14.17 -52.32 -4.98
CA ASP A 107 -14.47 -51.03 -4.29
C ASP A 107 -13.18 -50.32 -3.88
N ARG A 108 -12.17 -51.07 -3.42
CA ARG A 108 -10.85 -50.48 -3.11
C ARG A 108 -10.21 -49.83 -4.32
N LEU A 109 -10.31 -50.45 -5.51
CA LEU A 109 -9.85 -49.84 -6.77
C LEU A 109 -10.63 -48.57 -7.12
N ASN A 110 -11.93 -48.54 -6.86
CA ASN A 110 -12.74 -47.35 -7.06
C ASN A 110 -12.35 -46.22 -6.09
N TYR A 111 -12.10 -46.52 -4.82
CA TYR A 111 -11.59 -45.54 -3.85
C TYR A 111 -10.22 -45.05 -4.24
N GLN A 112 -9.33 -45.90 -4.75
CA GLN A 112 -8.02 -45.51 -5.23
C GLN A 112 -8.12 -44.49 -6.39
N LYS A 113 -9.00 -44.70 -7.36
CA LYS A 113 -9.24 -43.74 -8.45
C LYS A 113 -9.70 -42.38 -7.93
N GLN A 114 -10.62 -42.40 -6.95
CA GLN A 114 -11.09 -41.15 -6.34
C GLN A 114 -9.95 -40.40 -5.59
N VAL A 115 -9.09 -41.13 -4.87
CA VAL A 115 -7.92 -40.57 -4.21
C VAL A 115 -6.94 -39.96 -5.23
N ASP A 116 -6.71 -40.64 -6.36
CA ASP A 116 -5.87 -40.12 -7.45
C ASP A 116 -6.45 -38.88 -8.09
N ASP A 117 -7.77 -38.80 -8.22
CA ASP A 117 -8.41 -37.57 -8.73
C ASP A 117 -8.35 -36.40 -7.72
N TYR A 118 -8.54 -36.66 -6.43
CA TYR A 118 -8.31 -35.67 -5.39
C TYR A 118 -6.86 -35.20 -5.32
N ARG A 119 -5.90 -36.08 -5.55
CA ARG A 119 -4.49 -35.72 -5.64
C ARG A 119 -4.22 -34.75 -6.80
N LYS A 120 -4.79 -35.04 -7.99
CA LYS A 120 -4.69 -34.13 -9.14
C LYS A 120 -5.31 -32.76 -8.84
N GLU A 121 -6.43 -32.74 -8.11
CA GLU A 121 -7.10 -31.51 -7.73
C GLU A 121 -6.27 -30.70 -6.72
N LEU A 122 -5.63 -31.35 -5.73
CA LEU A 122 -4.67 -30.69 -4.83
C LEU A 122 -3.51 -30.07 -5.61
N ASP A 123 -2.93 -30.82 -6.55
CA ASP A 123 -1.86 -30.32 -7.41
C ASP A 123 -2.31 -29.13 -8.27
N ARG A 124 -3.57 -29.15 -8.74
CA ARG A 124 -4.16 -28.06 -9.49
C ARG A 124 -4.32 -26.82 -8.61
N ILE A 125 -4.92 -26.97 -7.43
CA ILE A 125 -5.09 -25.84 -6.49
C ILE A 125 -3.72 -25.24 -6.13
N ALA A 126 -2.71 -26.08 -5.86
CA ALA A 126 -1.37 -25.60 -5.51
C ALA A 126 -0.72 -24.80 -6.65
N ARG A 127 -0.93 -25.21 -7.89
CA ARG A 127 -0.37 -24.53 -9.08
C ARG A 127 -1.17 -23.31 -9.52
N ASP A 128 -2.51 -23.39 -9.46
CA ASP A 128 -3.39 -22.35 -10.00
C ASP A 128 -3.66 -21.22 -9.02
N THR A 129 -3.44 -21.44 -7.70
CA THR A 129 -3.65 -20.38 -6.71
C THR A 129 -2.63 -19.26 -6.88
N ARG A 130 -3.11 -18.14 -7.41
CA ARG A 130 -2.31 -16.95 -7.66
C ARG A 130 -3.02 -15.69 -7.21
N TYR A 131 -2.22 -14.73 -6.82
CA TYR A 131 -2.66 -13.36 -6.57
C TYR A 131 -1.94 -12.43 -7.54
N LYS A 132 -2.71 -11.79 -8.43
CA LYS A 132 -2.19 -11.10 -9.62
C LYS A 132 -1.37 -12.09 -10.46
N GLU A 133 -0.08 -11.86 -10.64
CA GLU A 133 0.82 -12.71 -11.44
C GLU A 133 1.70 -13.64 -10.58
N ARG A 134 1.46 -13.70 -9.26
CA ARG A 134 2.31 -14.47 -8.34
C ARG A 134 1.57 -15.71 -7.85
N HIS A 135 2.16 -16.88 -8.07
CA HIS A 135 1.72 -18.12 -7.44
C HIS A 135 2.01 -18.07 -5.94
N LEU A 136 1.05 -18.55 -5.13
CA LEU A 136 1.15 -18.46 -3.68
C LEU A 136 1.58 -19.77 -3.02
N LEU A 137 1.25 -20.93 -3.62
CA LEU A 137 1.37 -22.26 -2.99
C LEU A 137 2.32 -23.21 -3.72
N ASN A 138 2.92 -22.80 -4.83
CA ASN A 138 3.79 -23.65 -5.63
C ASN A 138 5.28 -23.66 -5.18
N GLY A 139 5.62 -22.94 -4.10
CA GLY A 139 6.99 -22.80 -3.61
C GLY A 139 7.84 -21.74 -4.34
N ASP A 140 7.32 -21.10 -5.38
CA ASP A 140 8.01 -20.04 -6.14
C ASP A 140 8.00 -18.67 -5.44
N ILE A 141 7.52 -18.58 -4.22
CA ILE A 141 7.66 -17.35 -3.42
C ILE A 141 9.16 -17.14 -3.20
N LYS A 142 9.76 -16.45 -4.16
CA LYS A 142 11.16 -16.03 -4.06
C LYS A 142 11.33 -15.35 -2.71
N SER A 143 12.15 -15.96 -1.90
CA SER A 143 12.40 -15.66 -0.50
C SER A 143 12.57 -14.15 -0.25
N SER A 144 12.40 -13.75 0.98
CA SER A 144 12.66 -12.41 1.55
C SER A 144 13.94 -11.68 1.04
N ALA A 145 14.86 -12.38 0.39
CA ALA A 145 16.03 -11.80 -0.27
C ALA A 145 15.67 -10.89 -1.46
N ALA A 146 14.67 -11.25 -2.28
CA ALA A 146 14.21 -10.38 -3.38
C ALA A 146 13.45 -9.16 -2.85
N LEU A 147 12.75 -9.29 -1.73
CA LEU A 147 12.09 -8.18 -1.04
C LEU A 147 13.13 -7.27 -0.35
N LYS A 148 14.17 -7.85 0.26
CA LYS A 148 15.31 -7.09 0.81
C LYS A 148 16.06 -6.32 -0.27
N ASN A 149 16.32 -6.93 -1.42
CA ASN A 149 16.99 -6.26 -2.51
C ASN A 149 16.13 -5.13 -3.13
N ALA A 150 14.83 -5.33 -3.26
CA ALA A 150 13.92 -4.28 -3.74
C ALA A 150 13.79 -3.15 -2.71
N ALA A 151 13.68 -3.46 -1.42
CA ALA A 151 13.65 -2.46 -0.35
C ALA A 151 14.99 -1.74 -0.23
N GLY A 152 16.13 -2.46 -0.31
CA GLY A 152 17.46 -1.88 -0.34
C GLY A 152 17.67 -0.94 -1.52
N THR A 153 17.23 -1.31 -2.71
CA THR A 153 17.31 -0.46 -3.91
C THR A 153 16.45 0.81 -3.76
N ILE A 154 15.25 0.70 -3.18
CA ILE A 154 14.39 1.87 -2.92
C ILE A 154 15.03 2.78 -1.89
N LEU A 155 15.56 2.24 -0.79
CA LEU A 155 16.21 3.02 0.28
C LEU A 155 17.46 3.74 -0.24
N THR A 156 18.25 3.10 -1.11
CA THR A 156 19.43 3.73 -1.73
C THR A 156 19.03 4.87 -2.67
N ASN A 157 17.95 4.71 -3.43
CA ASN A 157 17.46 5.76 -4.35
C ASN A 157 16.89 6.98 -3.63
N ILE A 158 16.39 6.84 -2.40
CA ILE A 158 15.92 7.96 -1.56
C ILE A 158 16.99 8.49 -0.61
N GLY A 159 18.24 8.00 -0.72
CA GLY A 159 19.39 8.49 0.06
C GLY A 159 19.41 8.06 1.52
N VAL A 160 18.62 7.03 1.92
CA VAL A 160 18.62 6.47 3.26
C VAL A 160 19.52 5.23 3.29
N ASN A 161 20.63 5.30 3.96
CA ASN A 161 21.53 4.15 4.19
C ASN A 161 21.11 3.41 5.47
N GLU A 162 21.35 2.09 5.51
CA GLU A 162 21.08 1.24 6.68
C GLU A 162 21.73 1.77 7.98
N SER A 163 22.80 2.57 7.87
CA SER A 163 23.48 3.18 9.03
C SER A 163 22.72 4.35 9.67
N THR A 164 21.63 4.83 9.06
CA THR A 164 20.81 5.92 9.61
C THR A 164 19.55 5.44 10.35
N LEU A 165 19.37 4.12 10.45
CA LEU A 165 18.21 3.46 11.08
C LEU A 165 18.54 2.79 12.42
N GLN A 166 19.75 3.04 12.99
CA GLN A 166 20.12 2.60 14.34
C GLN A 166 19.89 3.70 15.36
#